data_e7fb6296c150161e881784083e9a56b1
#
_entry.id   e7fb6296c150161e881784083e9a56b1
#
_cell.length_a   1.000
_cell.length_b   1.000
_cell.length_c   1.000
_cell.angle_alpha   90.00
_cell.angle_beta   90.00
_cell.angle_gamma   90.00
#
_symmetry.space_group_name_H-M   'P 1'
#
loop_
_entity.id
_entity.type
_entity.pdbx_description
1 polymer ?
#
loop_
_entity_poly.entity_id
_entity_poly.type
_entity_poly.pdbx_seq_one_letter_code
_entity_poly.pdbx_strand_id
1 'polypeptide(L)'
;MTFSLGWVLSRSNPFLKSLLQDLYGKFPCSVQDAVIRLQKGHGKNGITDIEIDIAGNLALIIEAKKGPWLPSQDQLKKYARVLDGKTASIKGIAAITSASAAFSRSHLQCPGLTGKQLQHRSWRELQRLARAAASIETHENKRLLKSFVEYLGGLLEMDMRFSNLVYVVSLSGHHDGWSISYRDIVEKKRRYFFPVGDKGWPDPPPNYVGFRYDGQLQSIHHVKRYDTFMRPRDFFKEADADIVWPLHYCLELGPPIRPSRTVKNGPRIHRSARVWCLIDTLLTNETISDALTETQARKAAE
;
A
#
# COMPACT_ATOMS: atom_id res chain seq x y z
N MET A 1 7.22 11.57 0.96
CA MET A 1 6.81 10.88 2.22
C MET A 1 7.95 10.80 3.22
N THR A 2 9.13 10.26 2.88
CA THR A 2 10.29 10.10 3.79
C THR A 2 10.74 11.42 4.42
N PHE A 3 10.97 12.45 3.61
CA PHE A 3 11.38 13.78 4.12
C PHE A 3 10.32 14.41 5.03
N SER A 4 9.05 14.36 4.64
CA SER A 4 7.95 14.90 5.45
C SER A 4 7.85 14.18 6.79
N LEU A 5 7.98 12.85 6.82
CA LEU A 5 7.97 12.07 8.05
C LEU A 5 9.14 12.46 8.96
N GLY A 6 10.37 12.45 8.43
CA GLY A 6 11.54 12.78 9.21
C GLY A 6 11.52 14.21 9.75
N TRP A 7 11.04 15.16 8.94
CA TRP A 7 10.90 16.55 9.38
C TRP A 7 9.86 16.71 10.51
N VAL A 8 8.70 16.06 10.39
CA VAL A 8 7.68 16.13 11.44
C VAL A 8 8.14 15.44 12.73
N LEU A 9 8.84 14.30 12.62
CA LEU A 9 9.44 13.63 13.78
C LEU A 9 10.48 14.51 14.49
N SER A 10 11.25 15.31 13.75
CA SER A 10 12.24 16.22 14.33
C SER A 10 11.64 17.44 15.04
N ARG A 11 10.37 17.76 14.79
CA ARG A 11 9.67 18.92 15.35
C ARG A 11 8.67 18.56 16.44
N SER A 12 8.19 17.32 16.48
CA SER A 12 7.17 16.89 17.42
C SER A 12 7.67 15.77 18.33
N ASN A 13 8.10 16.12 19.53
CA ASN A 13 8.47 15.16 20.57
C ASN A 13 7.31 14.22 20.96
N PRO A 14 6.05 14.69 21.10
CA PRO A 14 4.91 13.81 21.33
C PRO A 14 4.71 12.78 20.22
N PHE A 15 4.86 13.18 18.95
CA PHE A 15 4.71 12.23 17.83
C PHE A 15 5.88 11.23 17.79
N LEU A 16 7.11 11.70 17.96
CA LEU A 16 8.28 10.83 18.07
C LEU A 16 8.12 9.82 19.21
N LYS A 17 7.74 10.29 20.39
CA LYS A 17 7.50 9.42 21.56
C LYS A 17 6.40 8.40 21.29
N SER A 18 5.28 8.81 20.68
CA SER A 18 4.18 7.92 20.32
C SER A 18 4.63 6.85 19.34
N LEU A 19 5.44 7.20 18.33
CA LEU A 19 6.00 6.24 17.39
C LEU A 19 6.92 5.23 18.08
N LEU A 20 7.82 5.68 18.94
CA LEU A 20 8.75 4.80 19.66
C LEU A 20 8.03 3.88 20.64
N GLN A 21 6.98 4.37 21.30
CA GLN A 21 6.13 3.55 22.18
C GLN A 21 5.33 2.51 21.40
N ASP A 22 4.85 2.87 20.21
CA ASP A 22 4.13 1.94 19.35
C ASP A 22 5.06 0.85 18.76
N LEU A 23 6.32 1.18 18.45
CA LEU A 23 7.31 0.22 17.98
C LEU A 23 7.84 -0.69 19.07
N TYR A 24 8.11 -0.18 20.27
CA TYR A 24 8.88 -0.87 21.32
C TYR A 24 8.10 -1.11 22.62
N GLY A 25 6.84 -0.70 22.70
CA GLY A 25 6.07 -0.76 23.93
C GLY A 25 6.46 0.35 24.92
N LYS A 26 6.80 -0.01 26.17
CA LYS A 26 7.28 0.99 27.13
C LYS A 26 8.65 1.51 26.70
N PHE A 27 8.68 2.76 26.24
CA PHE A 27 9.92 3.47 25.91
C PHE A 27 10.28 4.45 27.04
N PRO A 28 11.26 4.11 27.90
CA PRO A 28 11.49 4.84 29.15
C PRO A 28 12.31 6.10 28.99
N CYS A 29 12.91 6.33 27.79
CA CYS A 29 13.87 7.41 27.60
C CYS A 29 13.19 8.71 27.16
N SER A 30 13.81 9.85 27.51
CA SER A 30 13.48 11.14 26.93
C SER A 30 13.76 11.14 25.43
N VAL A 31 12.91 11.78 24.65
CA VAL A 31 13.11 11.98 23.21
C VAL A 31 13.62 13.39 22.87
N GLN A 32 13.85 14.23 23.90
CA GLN A 32 14.25 15.64 23.70
C GLN A 32 15.61 15.77 22.99
N ASP A 33 16.54 14.85 23.28
CA ASP A 33 17.88 14.84 22.71
C ASP A 33 17.99 13.89 21.49
N ALA A 34 16.86 13.53 20.89
CA ALA A 34 16.85 12.69 19.71
C ALA A 34 17.46 13.40 18.51
N VAL A 35 18.44 12.79 17.88
CA VAL A 35 19.06 13.28 16.65
C VAL A 35 18.45 12.53 15.47
N ILE A 36 17.75 13.25 14.61
CA ILE A 36 17.13 12.69 13.40
C ILE A 36 17.93 13.13 12.19
N ARG A 37 18.31 12.15 11.35
CA ARG A 37 19.05 12.36 10.10
C ARG A 37 18.29 11.74 8.95
N LEU A 38 18.25 12.44 7.83
CA LEU A 38 17.58 12.00 6.60
C LEU A 38 18.62 11.68 5.53
N GLN A 39 18.34 10.64 4.74
CA GLN A 39 19.13 10.25 3.56
C GLN A 39 20.64 10.18 3.86
N LYS A 40 21.01 9.49 4.95
CA LYS A 40 22.40 9.40 5.36
C LYS A 40 23.14 8.30 4.62
N GLY A 41 24.25 8.68 4.00
CA GLY A 41 25.14 7.76 3.29
C GLY A 41 26.04 6.96 4.23
N HIS A 42 26.22 5.65 3.97
CA HIS A 42 27.08 4.73 4.70
C HIS A 42 28.03 3.97 3.78
N GLY A 43 28.48 4.60 2.72
CA GLY A 43 29.39 4.02 1.74
C GLY A 43 28.84 2.72 1.14
N LYS A 44 29.53 1.60 1.32
CA LYS A 44 29.11 0.29 0.80
C LYS A 44 27.78 -0.23 1.38
N ASN A 45 27.32 0.31 2.51
CA ASN A 45 26.05 -0.07 3.12
C ASN A 45 24.86 0.73 2.58
N GLY A 46 25.09 1.64 1.62
CA GLY A 46 24.04 2.40 0.94
C GLY A 46 23.59 3.64 1.71
N ILE A 47 22.36 4.05 1.48
CA ILE A 47 21.75 5.25 2.07
C ILE A 47 20.58 4.80 2.92
N THR A 48 20.47 5.33 4.15
CA THR A 48 19.31 5.12 5.03
C THR A 48 18.29 6.24 4.81
N ASP A 49 17.01 5.93 4.86
CA ASP A 49 15.96 6.93 4.69
C ASP A 49 15.88 7.89 5.88
N ILE A 50 15.71 7.36 7.09
CA ILE A 50 15.66 8.13 8.33
C ILE A 50 16.45 7.38 9.41
N GLU A 51 17.34 8.08 10.10
CA GLU A 51 18.00 7.57 11.29
C GLU A 51 17.53 8.39 12.51
N ILE A 52 17.23 7.70 13.60
CA ILE A 52 16.90 8.28 14.89
C ILE A 52 17.88 7.74 15.92
N ASP A 53 18.71 8.60 16.46
CA ASP A 53 19.69 8.27 17.49
C ASP A 53 19.32 9.00 18.81
N ILE A 54 19.25 8.26 19.92
CA ILE A 54 19.21 8.80 21.29
C ILE A 54 20.40 8.19 22.02
N ALA A 55 21.34 9.03 22.42
CA ALA A 55 22.63 8.61 22.93
C ALA A 55 22.52 7.52 24.02
N GLY A 56 23.23 6.42 23.85
CA GLY A 56 23.22 5.26 24.74
C GLY A 56 21.93 4.43 24.75
N ASN A 57 20.81 4.96 24.28
CA ASN A 57 19.50 4.36 24.42
C ASN A 57 18.94 3.74 23.15
N LEU A 58 18.93 4.49 22.04
CA LEU A 58 18.28 4.07 20.80
C LEU A 58 19.15 4.36 19.58
N ALA A 59 19.24 3.41 18.69
CA ALA A 59 19.64 3.58 17.29
C ALA A 59 18.59 2.91 16.40
N LEU A 60 17.78 3.70 15.70
CA LEU A 60 16.70 3.25 14.85
C LEU A 60 16.92 3.71 13.41
N ILE A 61 16.80 2.80 12.48
CA ILE A 61 16.72 3.10 11.05
C ILE A 61 15.28 2.87 10.58
N ILE A 62 14.69 3.85 9.93
CA ILE A 62 13.38 3.72 9.30
C ILE A 62 13.58 3.69 7.79
N GLU A 63 13.06 2.66 7.15
CA GLU A 63 12.90 2.54 5.70
C GLU A 63 11.46 2.84 5.33
N ALA A 64 11.24 3.81 4.45
CA ALA A 64 9.92 4.32 4.11
C ALA A 64 9.61 4.12 2.62
N LYS A 65 8.61 3.29 2.30
CA LYS A 65 8.19 3.02 0.91
C LYS A 65 6.73 3.41 0.69
N LYS A 66 6.44 4.04 -0.44
CA LYS A 66 5.08 4.48 -0.78
C LYS A 66 4.11 3.29 -0.92
N GLY A 67 4.53 2.23 -1.61
CA GLY A 67 3.71 1.04 -1.89
C GLY A 67 3.84 -0.06 -0.81
N PRO A 68 3.29 -1.26 -1.08
CA PRO A 68 3.30 -2.39 -0.14
C PRO A 68 4.63 -3.17 -0.12
N TRP A 69 5.63 -2.69 -0.84
CA TRP A 69 6.93 -3.35 -0.92
C TRP A 69 7.66 -3.31 0.41
N LEU A 70 8.05 -4.48 0.89
CA LEU A 70 8.90 -4.59 2.07
C LEU A 70 10.38 -4.41 1.68
N PRO A 71 11.27 -3.96 2.60
CA PRO A 71 12.70 -3.96 2.38
C PRO A 71 13.21 -5.37 2.07
N SER A 72 14.15 -5.48 1.13
CA SER A 72 14.78 -6.76 0.82
C SER A 72 15.69 -7.22 1.98
N GLN A 73 15.96 -8.54 2.06
CA GLN A 73 16.88 -9.07 3.06
C GLN A 73 18.28 -8.45 2.94
N ASP A 74 18.77 -8.17 1.73
CA ASP A 74 20.05 -7.52 1.52
C ASP A 74 20.08 -6.09 2.04
N GLN A 75 18.98 -5.36 1.87
CA GLN A 75 18.83 -4.02 2.42
C GLN A 75 18.81 -4.07 3.95
N LEU A 76 18.05 -4.98 4.55
CA LEU A 76 18.02 -5.19 6.00
C LEU A 76 19.39 -5.58 6.58
N LYS A 77 20.14 -6.45 5.90
CA LYS A 77 21.51 -6.80 6.29
C LYS A 77 22.48 -5.61 6.23
N LYS A 78 22.35 -4.73 5.23
CA LYS A 78 23.14 -3.49 5.17
C LYS A 78 22.83 -2.57 6.34
N TYR A 79 21.57 -2.39 6.68
CA TYR A 79 21.15 -1.58 7.84
C TYR A 79 21.60 -2.22 9.16
N ALA A 80 21.58 -3.54 9.27
CA ALA A 80 22.11 -4.23 10.44
C ALA A 80 23.59 -3.90 10.69
N ARG A 81 24.42 -3.89 9.62
CA ARG A 81 25.85 -3.50 9.72
C ARG A 81 26.03 -2.04 10.16
N VAL A 82 25.18 -1.14 9.70
CA VAL A 82 25.19 0.25 10.17
C VAL A 82 24.91 0.33 11.67
N LEU A 83 23.93 -0.46 12.14
CA LEU A 83 23.56 -0.51 13.56
C LEU A 83 24.62 -1.21 14.43
N ASP A 84 25.42 -2.13 13.88
CA ASP A 84 26.52 -2.75 14.61
C ASP A 84 27.54 -1.73 15.08
N GLY A 85 27.82 -0.72 14.28
CA GLY A 85 28.70 0.42 14.66
C GLY A 85 28.11 1.43 15.63
N LYS A 86 26.87 1.25 16.11
CA LYS A 86 26.22 2.17 17.06
C LYS A 86 26.31 1.64 18.50
N THR A 87 26.48 2.54 19.45
CA THR A 87 26.40 2.23 20.88
C THR A 87 25.00 2.65 21.38
N ALA A 88 24.10 1.68 21.48
CA ALA A 88 22.72 1.90 21.97
C ALA A 88 22.16 0.61 22.56
N SER A 89 21.35 0.73 23.62
CA SER A 89 20.67 -0.42 24.26
C SER A 89 19.57 -1.02 23.37
N ILE A 90 18.89 -0.19 22.60
CA ILE A 90 17.88 -0.60 21.61
C ILE A 90 18.44 -0.31 20.22
N LYS A 91 18.55 -1.34 19.40
CA LYS A 91 18.90 -1.21 17.98
C LYS A 91 17.76 -1.78 17.15
N GLY A 92 17.23 -0.98 16.22
CA GLY A 92 16.06 -1.39 15.46
C GLY A 92 16.04 -0.92 14.02
N ILE A 93 15.29 -1.67 13.22
CA ILE A 93 14.92 -1.30 11.85
C ILE A 93 13.38 -1.29 11.80
N ALA A 94 12.80 -0.22 11.33
CA ALA A 94 11.37 -0.11 11.10
C ALA A 94 11.09 0.09 9.61
N ALA A 95 10.28 -0.78 9.04
CA ALA A 95 9.75 -0.61 7.69
C ALA A 95 8.40 0.11 7.75
N ILE A 96 8.25 1.22 7.03
CA ILE A 96 6.99 1.95 6.90
C ILE A 96 6.52 1.84 5.47
N THR A 97 5.42 1.11 5.25
CA THR A 97 4.92 0.82 3.90
C THR A 97 3.39 0.84 3.86
N SER A 98 2.79 0.55 2.70
CA SER A 98 1.35 0.31 2.59
C SER A 98 0.97 -1.17 2.76
N ALA A 99 1.92 -2.05 3.10
CA ALA A 99 1.64 -3.47 3.34
C ALA A 99 0.74 -3.65 4.57
N SER A 100 -0.07 -4.72 4.55
CA SER A 100 -0.85 -5.10 5.73
C SER A 100 0.04 -5.67 6.84
N ALA A 101 -0.44 -5.57 8.08
CA ALA A 101 0.26 -6.18 9.22
C ALA A 101 0.36 -7.71 9.09
N ALA A 102 -0.63 -8.37 8.46
CA ALA A 102 -0.61 -9.80 8.21
C ALA A 102 0.50 -10.17 7.22
N PHE A 103 0.57 -9.45 6.09
CA PHE A 103 1.60 -9.67 5.08
C PHE A 103 3.00 -9.39 5.64
N SER A 104 3.19 -8.29 6.36
CA SER A 104 4.50 -7.95 6.92
C SER A 104 4.98 -8.98 7.96
N ARG A 105 4.11 -9.48 8.84
CA ARG A 105 4.48 -10.55 9.79
C ARG A 105 5.00 -11.81 9.11
N SER A 106 4.44 -12.18 7.97
CA SER A 106 4.83 -13.38 7.24
C SER A 106 6.08 -13.21 6.38
N HIS A 107 6.34 -12.00 5.88
CA HIS A 107 7.35 -11.76 4.85
C HIS A 107 8.49 -10.82 5.25
N LEU A 108 8.31 -9.99 6.29
CA LEU A 108 9.38 -9.15 6.81
C LEU A 108 10.23 -9.96 7.80
N GLN A 109 11.12 -10.77 7.26
CA GLN A 109 12.03 -11.61 8.04
C GLN A 109 13.45 -11.39 7.54
N CYS A 110 14.39 -11.33 8.46
CA CYS A 110 15.82 -11.28 8.13
C CYS A 110 16.58 -12.15 9.13
N PRO A 111 16.87 -13.41 8.77
CA PRO A 111 17.74 -14.27 9.59
C PRO A 111 19.09 -13.59 9.82
N GLY A 112 19.58 -13.63 11.06
CA GLY A 112 20.87 -13.03 11.42
C GLY A 112 20.82 -11.59 11.94
N LEU A 113 19.63 -11.02 12.19
CA LEU A 113 19.47 -9.74 12.90
C LEU A 113 19.66 -9.90 14.42
N THR A 114 20.76 -10.52 14.85
CA THR A 114 21.04 -10.75 16.27
C THR A 114 21.10 -9.44 17.04
N GLY A 115 20.34 -9.34 18.14
CA GLY A 115 20.32 -8.17 19.01
C GLY A 115 19.65 -6.92 18.41
N LYS A 116 18.96 -7.05 17.28
CA LYS A 116 18.24 -5.95 16.60
C LYS A 116 16.76 -6.30 16.43
N GLN A 117 15.91 -5.31 16.64
CA GLN A 117 14.46 -5.48 16.47
C GLN A 117 14.05 -5.05 15.07
N LEU A 118 13.25 -5.88 14.40
CA LEU A 118 12.68 -5.59 13.09
C LEU A 118 11.17 -5.38 13.24
N GLN A 119 10.70 -4.19 12.88
CA GLN A 119 9.31 -3.77 13.05
C GLN A 119 8.72 -3.30 11.73
N HIS A 120 7.40 -3.34 11.63
CA HIS A 120 6.66 -2.77 10.51
C HIS A 120 5.51 -1.93 11.02
N ARG A 121 5.26 -0.82 10.33
CA ARG A 121 4.02 -0.02 10.49
C ARG A 121 3.53 0.43 9.12
N SER A 122 2.22 0.50 8.99
CA SER A 122 1.62 1.08 7.80
C SER A 122 1.56 2.60 7.89
N TRP A 123 1.50 3.28 6.75
CA TRP A 123 1.27 4.72 6.70
C TRP A 123 -0.03 5.15 7.40
N ARG A 124 -1.06 4.29 7.41
CA ARG A 124 -2.31 4.53 8.13
C ARG A 124 -2.12 4.52 9.65
N GLU A 125 -1.30 3.63 10.16
CA GLU A 125 -0.94 3.60 11.59
C GLU A 125 -0.16 4.86 11.96
N LEU A 126 0.80 5.30 11.14
CA LEU A 126 1.51 6.57 11.36
C LEU A 126 0.56 7.77 11.35
N GLN A 127 -0.38 7.84 10.41
CA GLN A 127 -1.39 8.90 10.36
C GLN A 127 -2.21 8.94 11.65
N ARG A 128 -2.61 7.78 12.16
CA ARG A 128 -3.35 7.67 13.44
C ARG A 128 -2.52 8.18 14.61
N LEU A 129 -1.24 7.78 14.70
CA LEU A 129 -0.32 8.24 15.74
C LEU A 129 -0.10 9.76 15.67
N ALA A 130 0.13 10.31 14.47
CA ALA A 130 0.29 11.74 14.26
C ALA A 130 -0.97 12.53 14.65
N ARG A 131 -2.16 12.00 14.34
CA ARG A 131 -3.45 12.60 14.73
C ARG A 131 -3.63 12.61 16.24
N ALA A 132 -3.28 11.52 16.93
CA ALA A 132 -3.32 11.45 18.39
C ALA A 132 -2.31 12.43 19.04
N ALA A 133 -1.08 12.48 18.52
CA ALA A 133 -0.06 13.39 19.00
C ALA A 133 -0.46 14.87 18.84
N ALA A 134 -1.17 15.22 17.76
CA ALA A 134 -1.63 16.59 17.53
C ALA A 134 -2.57 17.12 18.63
N SER A 135 -3.25 16.24 19.39
CA SER A 135 -4.14 16.67 20.47
C SER A 135 -3.40 17.22 21.70
N ILE A 136 -2.15 16.81 21.90
CA ILE A 136 -1.33 17.17 23.08
C ILE A 136 -0.15 18.08 22.72
N GLU A 137 -0.07 18.54 21.48
CA GLU A 137 1.00 19.40 20.97
C GLU A 137 0.74 20.90 21.21
N THR A 138 1.83 21.67 21.20
CA THR A 138 1.80 23.13 21.14
C THR A 138 1.09 23.63 19.88
N HIS A 139 0.65 24.88 19.87
CA HIS A 139 -0.16 25.43 18.77
C HIS A 139 0.56 25.32 17.40
N GLU A 140 1.84 25.64 17.35
CA GLU A 140 2.65 25.60 16.12
C GLU A 140 2.81 24.15 15.59
N ASN A 141 3.28 23.25 16.44
CA ASN A 141 3.47 21.84 16.07
C ASN A 141 2.15 21.12 15.80
N LYS A 142 1.06 21.55 16.43
CA LYS A 142 -0.28 21.04 16.14
C LYS A 142 -0.70 21.33 14.70
N ARG A 143 -0.41 22.53 14.19
CA ARG A 143 -0.66 22.86 12.77
C ARG A 143 0.18 21.99 11.85
N LEU A 144 1.47 21.84 12.17
CA LEU A 144 2.39 20.98 11.42
C LEU A 144 1.88 19.53 11.35
N LEU A 145 1.51 18.94 12.49
CA LEU A 145 0.95 17.58 12.53
C LEU A 145 -0.37 17.45 11.78
N LYS A 146 -1.26 18.46 11.88
CA LYS A 146 -2.50 18.46 11.08
C LYS A 146 -2.19 18.45 9.59
N SER A 147 -1.31 19.33 9.12
CA SER A 147 -0.89 19.36 7.71
C SER A 147 -0.26 18.03 7.27
N PHE A 148 0.52 17.39 8.12
CA PHE A 148 1.09 16.07 7.84
C PHE A 148 0.02 14.97 7.77
N VAL A 149 -0.96 14.99 8.68
CA VAL A 149 -2.12 14.07 8.65
C VAL A 149 -2.95 14.27 7.39
N GLU A 150 -3.19 15.52 6.98
CA GLU A 150 -3.87 15.85 5.73
C GLU A 150 -3.06 15.41 4.49
N TYR A 151 -1.76 15.65 4.50
CA TYR A 151 -0.84 15.20 3.45
C TYR A 151 -0.86 13.67 3.31
N LEU A 152 -0.75 12.92 4.42
CA LEU A 152 -0.88 11.46 4.40
C LEU A 152 -2.29 11.04 3.98
N GLY A 153 -3.32 11.73 4.47
CA GLY A 153 -4.71 11.54 4.05
C GLY A 153 -4.86 11.72 2.55
N GLY A 154 -4.37 12.85 2.02
CA GLY A 154 -4.37 13.12 0.58
C GLY A 154 -3.64 12.06 -0.24
N LEU A 155 -2.48 11.57 0.22
CA LEU A 155 -1.75 10.48 -0.44
C LEU A 155 -2.45 9.11 -0.33
N LEU A 156 -3.05 8.84 0.82
CA LEU A 156 -3.84 7.62 1.06
C LEU A 156 -5.24 7.72 0.44
N GLU A 157 -5.77 8.94 0.28
CA GLU A 157 -7.07 9.29 -0.29
C GLU A 157 -6.98 9.79 -1.75
N MET A 158 -5.81 10.09 -2.30
CA MET A 158 -5.65 10.19 -3.77
C MET A 158 -6.09 8.89 -4.43
N ASP A 159 -5.96 7.78 -3.71
CA ASP A 159 -6.58 6.51 -4.05
C ASP A 159 -8.13 6.61 -4.04
N MET A 160 -8.71 7.55 -3.28
CA MET A 160 -10.15 7.79 -3.14
C MET A 160 -10.67 8.93 -4.03
N ARG A 161 -9.86 9.89 -4.47
CA ARG A 161 -10.31 11.00 -5.33
C ARG A 161 -10.61 10.60 -6.77
N PHE A 162 -10.12 9.46 -7.21
CA PHE A 162 -10.61 8.79 -8.41
C PHE A 162 -11.80 7.88 -8.09
N SER A 163 -12.59 8.26 -7.09
CA SER A 163 -13.65 7.44 -6.50
C SER A 163 -14.69 6.92 -7.50
N ASN A 164 -14.89 7.61 -8.61
CA ASN A 164 -15.84 7.23 -9.64
C ASN A 164 -15.21 6.54 -10.86
N LEU A 165 -13.88 6.32 -10.85
CA LEU A 165 -13.22 5.59 -11.92
C LEU A 165 -13.28 4.10 -11.67
N VAL A 166 -13.70 3.38 -12.70
CA VAL A 166 -13.75 1.93 -12.75
C VAL A 166 -12.60 1.44 -13.62
N TYR A 167 -11.78 0.54 -13.09
CA TYR A 167 -10.80 -0.18 -13.87
C TYR A 167 -11.45 -1.40 -14.51
N VAL A 168 -11.73 -1.34 -15.80
CA VAL A 168 -12.44 -2.39 -16.53
C VAL A 168 -11.43 -3.43 -17.06
N VAL A 169 -11.62 -4.67 -16.67
CA VAL A 169 -10.76 -5.81 -17.04
C VAL A 169 -11.54 -6.94 -17.71
N SER A 170 -10.87 -7.71 -18.55
CA SER A 170 -11.42 -8.92 -19.11
C SER A 170 -11.23 -10.10 -18.17
N LEU A 171 -12.28 -10.90 -17.97
CA LEU A 171 -12.17 -12.21 -17.36
C LEU A 171 -12.14 -13.27 -18.47
N SER A 172 -11.08 -14.06 -18.52
CA SER A 172 -10.95 -15.14 -19.50
C SER A 172 -10.38 -16.39 -18.83
N GLY A 173 -11.05 -17.52 -19.05
CA GLY A 173 -10.49 -18.83 -18.78
C GLY A 173 -10.33 -19.23 -17.32
N HIS A 174 -9.44 -20.17 -17.14
CA HIS A 174 -8.95 -20.67 -15.85
C HIS A 174 -7.48 -20.29 -15.71
N HIS A 175 -6.99 -20.26 -14.51
CA HIS A 175 -5.55 -20.36 -14.27
C HIS A 175 -5.16 -21.84 -14.39
N ASP A 176 -4.06 -22.12 -15.08
CA ASP A 176 -3.56 -23.49 -15.22
C ASP A 176 -3.36 -24.14 -13.84
N GLY A 177 -3.90 -25.34 -13.68
CA GLY A 177 -3.84 -26.08 -12.42
C GLY A 177 -4.88 -25.71 -11.35
N TRP A 178 -5.72 -24.69 -11.59
CA TRP A 178 -6.79 -24.36 -10.64
C TRP A 178 -8.13 -25.01 -11.02
N SER A 179 -8.85 -25.53 -10.02
CA SER A 179 -10.19 -26.11 -10.21
C SER A 179 -11.31 -25.06 -10.29
N ILE A 180 -10.97 -23.77 -10.17
CA ILE A 180 -11.92 -22.65 -10.20
C ILE A 180 -11.59 -21.68 -11.33
N SER A 181 -12.62 -21.19 -12.02
CA SER A 181 -12.46 -20.17 -13.06
C SER A 181 -12.27 -18.76 -12.47
N TYR A 182 -11.68 -17.84 -13.25
CA TYR A 182 -11.63 -16.42 -12.88
C TYR A 182 -13.02 -15.82 -12.68
N ARG A 183 -14.02 -16.27 -13.46
CA ARG A 183 -15.42 -15.86 -13.30
C ARG A 183 -15.96 -16.28 -11.94
N ASP A 184 -15.75 -17.54 -11.56
CA ASP A 184 -16.21 -18.06 -10.26
C ASP A 184 -15.50 -17.39 -9.08
N ILE A 185 -14.25 -17.01 -9.24
CA ILE A 185 -13.52 -16.23 -8.22
C ILE A 185 -14.23 -14.89 -7.98
N VAL A 186 -14.62 -14.20 -9.05
CA VAL A 186 -15.33 -12.91 -8.93
C VAL A 186 -16.77 -13.12 -8.46
N GLU A 187 -17.53 -14.01 -9.09
CA GLU A 187 -18.97 -14.14 -8.86
C GLU A 187 -19.32 -14.85 -7.54
N LYS A 188 -18.60 -15.95 -7.22
CA LYS A 188 -18.89 -16.78 -6.06
C LYS A 188 -18.08 -16.36 -4.83
N LYS A 189 -16.78 -16.05 -5.02
CA LYS A 189 -15.90 -15.68 -3.88
C LYS A 189 -15.82 -14.18 -3.65
N ARG A 190 -16.29 -13.36 -4.59
CA ARG A 190 -16.17 -11.89 -4.56
C ARG A 190 -14.75 -11.44 -4.28
N ARG A 191 -13.81 -12.03 -5.01
CA ARG A 191 -12.40 -11.70 -4.98
C ARG A 191 -11.87 -11.47 -6.38
N TYR A 192 -10.80 -10.71 -6.46
CA TYR A 192 -10.03 -10.55 -7.69
C TYR A 192 -8.57 -10.30 -7.32
N PHE A 193 -7.64 -10.59 -8.20
CA PHE A 193 -6.22 -10.41 -7.93
C PHE A 193 -5.46 -10.02 -9.20
N PHE A 194 -4.34 -9.32 -9.00
CA PHE A 194 -3.41 -8.93 -10.06
C PHE A 194 -2.04 -8.57 -9.45
N PRO A 195 -0.94 -8.59 -10.26
CA PRO A 195 0.40 -8.30 -9.77
C PRO A 195 0.55 -6.84 -9.35
N VAL A 196 1.36 -6.59 -8.31
CA VAL A 196 1.70 -5.25 -7.83
C VAL A 196 2.74 -4.63 -8.77
N GLY A 197 2.43 -3.44 -9.30
CA GLY A 197 3.39 -2.62 -10.05
C GLY A 197 3.91 -3.22 -11.36
N ASP A 198 3.25 -4.24 -11.92
CA ASP A 198 3.66 -4.91 -13.17
C ASP A 198 2.67 -4.65 -14.30
N LYS A 199 3.16 -4.58 -15.55
CA LYS A 199 2.38 -4.56 -16.80
C LYS A 199 1.23 -3.56 -16.86
N GLY A 200 1.40 -2.40 -16.21
CA GLY A 200 0.38 -1.34 -16.19
C GLY A 200 -0.87 -1.66 -15.36
N TRP A 201 -0.75 -2.57 -14.40
CA TRP A 201 -1.75 -2.74 -13.36
C TRP A 201 -1.73 -1.57 -12.38
N PRO A 202 -2.89 -1.17 -11.83
CA PRO A 202 -2.95 -0.02 -10.93
C PRO A 202 -2.22 -0.29 -9.61
N ASP A 203 -1.45 0.70 -9.17
CA ASP A 203 -0.79 0.73 -7.88
C ASP A 203 -0.97 2.13 -7.28
N PRO A 204 -1.81 2.24 -6.26
CA PRO A 204 -2.60 1.25 -5.53
C PRO A 204 -3.83 0.72 -6.32
N PRO A 205 -4.54 -0.32 -5.79
CA PRO A 205 -5.76 -0.85 -6.38
C PRO A 205 -6.86 0.21 -6.53
N PRO A 206 -7.70 0.11 -7.57
CA PRO A 206 -8.79 1.05 -7.82
C PRO A 206 -9.92 0.90 -6.80
N ASN A 207 -10.76 1.94 -6.66
CA ASN A 207 -11.99 1.85 -5.85
C ASN A 207 -13.05 0.93 -6.47
N TYR A 208 -13.11 0.91 -7.79
CA TYR A 208 -14.06 0.08 -8.53
C TYR A 208 -13.34 -0.73 -9.60
N VAL A 209 -13.73 -2.00 -9.71
CA VAL A 209 -13.31 -2.89 -10.81
C VAL A 209 -14.53 -3.32 -11.60
N GLY A 210 -14.46 -3.13 -12.91
CA GLY A 210 -15.48 -3.61 -13.86
C GLY A 210 -15.01 -4.89 -14.54
N PHE A 211 -15.87 -5.88 -14.60
CA PHE A 211 -15.57 -7.16 -15.22
C PHE A 211 -16.35 -7.32 -16.52
N ARG A 212 -15.61 -7.63 -17.59
CA ARG A 212 -16.18 -7.90 -18.91
C ARG A 212 -15.80 -9.29 -19.39
N TYR A 213 -16.75 -9.99 -19.95
CA TYR A 213 -16.62 -11.26 -20.67
C TYR A 213 -17.83 -11.44 -21.59
N ASP A 214 -17.77 -12.39 -22.50
CA ASP A 214 -18.82 -12.62 -23.52
C ASP A 214 -19.19 -11.35 -24.33
N GLY A 215 -18.16 -10.51 -24.61
CA GLY A 215 -18.30 -9.31 -25.44
C GLY A 215 -18.93 -8.08 -24.76
N GLN A 216 -19.21 -8.12 -23.46
CA GLN A 216 -19.93 -7.06 -22.75
C GLN A 216 -19.46 -6.88 -21.29
N LEU A 217 -19.80 -5.72 -20.71
CA LEU A 217 -19.66 -5.46 -19.29
C LEU A 217 -20.71 -6.25 -18.52
N GLN A 218 -20.28 -7.06 -17.56
CA GLN A 218 -21.14 -7.93 -16.77
C GLN A 218 -21.48 -7.33 -15.40
N SER A 219 -20.47 -6.73 -14.76
CA SER A 219 -20.62 -6.16 -13.43
C SER A 219 -19.53 -5.15 -13.12
N ILE A 220 -19.84 -4.24 -12.21
CA ILE A 220 -18.91 -3.33 -11.56
C ILE A 220 -18.96 -3.61 -10.06
N HIS A 221 -17.80 -3.66 -9.41
CA HIS A 221 -17.71 -3.91 -7.98
C HIS A 221 -16.90 -2.83 -7.30
N HIS A 222 -17.39 -2.34 -6.16
CA HIS A 222 -16.59 -1.56 -5.25
C HIS A 222 -15.56 -2.45 -4.56
N VAL A 223 -14.32 -2.00 -4.47
CA VAL A 223 -13.25 -2.69 -3.72
C VAL A 223 -13.37 -2.29 -2.26
N LYS A 224 -13.87 -3.21 -1.42
CA LYS A 224 -14.07 -2.96 0.02
C LYS A 224 -12.75 -2.83 0.77
N ARG A 225 -11.82 -3.70 0.43
CA ARG A 225 -10.45 -3.75 0.96
C ARG A 225 -9.58 -4.58 0.05
N TYR A 226 -8.29 -4.44 0.21
CA TYR A 226 -7.31 -5.28 -0.46
C TYR A 226 -6.21 -5.70 0.52
N ASP A 227 -5.53 -6.77 0.20
CA ASP A 227 -4.33 -7.25 0.86
C ASP A 227 -3.30 -7.66 -0.18
N THR A 228 -2.09 -7.98 0.25
CA THR A 228 -1.03 -8.45 -0.64
C THR A 228 -0.65 -9.88 -0.31
N PHE A 229 -0.22 -10.64 -1.31
CA PHE A 229 0.22 -12.01 -1.15
C PHE A 229 1.29 -12.41 -2.17
N MET A 230 2.03 -13.44 -1.83
CA MET A 230 2.95 -14.15 -2.73
C MET A 230 2.58 -15.62 -2.88
N ARG A 231 1.81 -16.16 -1.95
CA ARG A 231 1.29 -17.54 -2.02
C ARG A 231 -0.21 -17.49 -2.31
N PRO A 232 -0.65 -17.88 -3.52
CA PRO A 232 -2.06 -17.88 -3.88
C PRO A 232 -2.94 -18.69 -2.91
N ARG A 233 -2.40 -19.76 -2.35
CA ARG A 233 -3.08 -20.64 -1.38
C ARG A 233 -3.58 -19.91 -0.14
N ASP A 234 -2.94 -18.81 0.27
CA ASP A 234 -3.34 -18.02 1.43
C ASP A 234 -4.74 -17.38 1.25
N PHE A 235 -5.16 -17.18 -0.01
CA PHE A 235 -6.45 -16.57 -0.36
C PHE A 235 -7.38 -17.52 -1.14
N PHE A 236 -6.81 -18.49 -1.86
CA PHE A 236 -7.52 -19.39 -2.77
C PHE A 236 -7.13 -20.83 -2.47
N LYS A 237 -8.03 -21.56 -1.84
CA LYS A 237 -7.81 -22.98 -1.45
C LYS A 237 -7.58 -23.90 -2.68
N GLU A 238 -8.02 -23.45 -3.83
CA GLU A 238 -7.89 -24.16 -5.10
C GLU A 238 -6.52 -24.00 -5.75
N ALA A 239 -5.69 -23.08 -5.26
CA ALA A 239 -4.33 -22.91 -5.71
C ALA A 239 -3.44 -24.02 -5.16
N ASP A 240 -2.40 -24.36 -5.90
CA ASP A 240 -1.35 -25.27 -5.47
C ASP A 240 -0.62 -24.69 -4.25
N ALA A 241 -0.30 -25.57 -3.28
CA ALA A 241 0.31 -25.16 -2.00
C ALA A 241 1.74 -24.64 -2.16
N ASP A 242 2.48 -25.16 -3.13
CA ASP A 242 3.91 -24.89 -3.29
C ASP A 242 4.22 -23.74 -4.24
N ILE A 243 3.19 -23.20 -4.91
CA ILE A 243 3.37 -22.09 -5.84
C ILE A 243 3.61 -20.77 -5.09
N VAL A 244 4.68 -20.08 -5.46
CA VAL A 244 5.00 -18.72 -5.02
C VAL A 244 5.03 -17.79 -6.23
N TRP A 245 4.25 -16.73 -6.18
CA TRP A 245 4.18 -15.70 -7.21
C TRP A 245 4.96 -14.44 -6.82
N PRO A 246 5.28 -13.56 -7.78
CA PRO A 246 5.58 -12.16 -7.47
C PRO A 246 4.46 -11.55 -6.61
N LEU A 247 4.74 -10.43 -5.97
CA LEU A 247 3.77 -9.77 -5.11
C LEU A 247 2.48 -9.44 -5.88
N HIS A 248 1.33 -9.86 -5.36
CA HIS A 248 0.00 -9.62 -5.93
C HIS A 248 -0.90 -8.91 -4.94
N TYR A 249 -1.82 -8.10 -5.45
CA TYR A 249 -2.98 -7.65 -4.71
C TYR A 249 -4.08 -8.70 -4.75
N CYS A 250 -4.75 -8.94 -3.61
CA CYS A 250 -6.02 -9.64 -3.51
C CYS A 250 -7.10 -8.65 -3.09
N LEU A 251 -8.08 -8.42 -3.93
CA LEU A 251 -9.19 -7.51 -3.67
C LEU A 251 -10.37 -8.28 -3.07
N GLU A 252 -11.01 -7.72 -2.07
CA GLU A 252 -12.34 -8.12 -1.60
C GLU A 252 -13.39 -7.20 -2.24
N LEU A 253 -14.31 -7.81 -2.98
CA LEU A 253 -15.29 -7.12 -3.79
C LEU A 253 -16.63 -6.97 -3.07
N GLY A 254 -17.24 -5.80 -3.21
CA GLY A 254 -18.60 -5.52 -2.81
C GLY A 254 -19.63 -6.25 -3.68
N PRO A 255 -20.93 -6.03 -3.43
CA PRO A 255 -21.99 -6.52 -4.30
C PRO A 255 -21.83 -6.02 -5.75
N PRO A 256 -22.26 -6.81 -6.76
CA PRO A 256 -22.21 -6.39 -8.15
C PRO A 256 -23.20 -5.26 -8.43
N ILE A 257 -22.71 -4.20 -9.06
CA ILE A 257 -23.51 -3.21 -9.75
C ILE A 257 -23.60 -3.67 -11.19
N ARG A 258 -24.79 -4.04 -11.66
CA ARG A 258 -25.01 -4.49 -13.03
C ARG A 258 -25.64 -3.36 -13.84
N PRO A 259 -25.16 -3.11 -15.07
CA PRO A 259 -25.85 -2.19 -15.97
C PRO A 259 -27.30 -2.63 -16.20
N SER A 260 -28.22 -1.69 -16.25
CA SER A 260 -29.65 -1.96 -16.51
C SER A 260 -29.90 -2.37 -17.97
N ARG A 261 -28.94 -2.13 -18.84
CA ARG A 261 -28.92 -2.52 -20.25
C ARG A 261 -27.59 -3.16 -20.63
N THR A 262 -27.55 -3.89 -21.74
CA THR A 262 -26.33 -4.48 -22.24
C THR A 262 -25.34 -3.40 -22.69
N VAL A 263 -24.13 -3.41 -22.11
CA VAL A 263 -23.02 -2.52 -22.48
C VAL A 263 -21.96 -3.38 -23.19
N LYS A 264 -21.91 -3.29 -24.52
CA LYS A 264 -20.99 -4.07 -25.36
C LYS A 264 -19.56 -3.52 -25.27
N ASN A 265 -18.56 -4.31 -25.68
CA ASN A 265 -17.17 -3.84 -25.68
C ASN A 265 -16.96 -2.62 -26.60
N GLY A 266 -17.50 -2.66 -27.82
CA GLY A 266 -17.24 -1.64 -28.85
C GLY A 266 -15.87 -1.78 -29.54
N PRO A 267 -15.60 -0.98 -30.57
CA PRO A 267 -14.48 -1.19 -31.50
C PRO A 267 -13.09 -0.90 -30.88
N ARG A 268 -13.00 -0.09 -29.85
CA ARG A 268 -11.72 0.29 -29.20
C ARG A 268 -11.29 -0.68 -28.09
N ILE A 269 -12.10 -1.70 -27.78
CA ILE A 269 -11.85 -2.62 -26.67
C ILE A 269 -11.38 -3.97 -27.19
N HIS A 270 -10.07 -4.17 -27.26
CA HIS A 270 -9.46 -5.44 -27.64
C HIS A 270 -9.63 -6.49 -26.54
N ARG A 271 -9.39 -7.78 -26.89
CA ARG A 271 -9.60 -8.90 -25.98
C ARG A 271 -8.92 -8.73 -24.61
N SER A 272 -7.67 -8.26 -24.59
CA SER A 272 -6.87 -8.07 -23.37
C SER A 272 -6.85 -6.61 -22.88
N ALA A 273 -7.59 -5.71 -23.52
CA ALA A 273 -7.60 -4.30 -23.14
C ALA A 273 -8.09 -4.12 -21.69
N ARG A 274 -7.42 -3.25 -20.98
CA ARG A 274 -7.79 -2.75 -19.66
C ARG A 274 -7.95 -1.24 -19.77
N VAL A 275 -9.08 -0.71 -19.32
CA VAL A 275 -9.40 0.70 -19.51
C VAL A 275 -9.96 1.32 -18.24
N TRP A 276 -9.78 2.63 -18.12
CA TRP A 276 -10.38 3.42 -17.06
C TRP A 276 -11.57 4.21 -17.60
N CYS A 277 -12.74 3.99 -17.02
CA CYS A 277 -13.95 4.73 -17.35
C CYS A 277 -14.61 5.26 -16.07
N LEU A 278 -15.28 6.40 -16.16
CA LEU A 278 -16.17 6.87 -15.10
C LEU A 278 -17.35 5.88 -14.97
N ILE A 279 -17.79 5.65 -13.73
CA ILE A 279 -18.87 4.68 -13.45
C ILE A 279 -20.18 5.06 -14.16
N ASP A 280 -20.51 6.34 -14.18
CA ASP A 280 -21.73 6.86 -14.82
C ASP A 280 -21.66 6.68 -16.35
N THR A 281 -20.51 6.91 -16.98
CA THR A 281 -20.36 6.68 -18.44
C THR A 281 -20.52 5.20 -18.80
N LEU A 282 -20.04 4.27 -17.96
CA LEU A 282 -20.28 2.84 -18.14
C LEU A 282 -21.76 2.43 -17.99
N LEU A 283 -22.51 3.13 -17.15
CA LEU A 283 -23.92 2.81 -16.91
C LEU A 283 -24.87 3.50 -17.90
N THR A 284 -24.40 4.52 -18.65
CA THR A 284 -25.22 5.32 -19.56
C THR A 284 -24.92 5.09 -21.05
N ASN A 285 -23.73 4.65 -21.41
CA ASN A 285 -23.36 4.38 -22.80
C ASN A 285 -23.69 2.94 -23.24
N GLU A 286 -23.84 2.73 -24.55
CA GLU A 286 -24.14 1.42 -25.12
C GLU A 286 -22.90 0.53 -25.25
N THR A 287 -21.70 1.16 -25.31
CA THR A 287 -20.44 0.44 -25.38
C THR A 287 -19.41 0.98 -24.39
N ILE A 288 -18.48 0.09 -23.99
CA ILE A 288 -17.31 0.49 -23.19
C ILE A 288 -16.41 1.46 -23.97
N SER A 289 -16.38 1.34 -25.31
CA SER A 289 -15.64 2.27 -26.19
C SER A 289 -16.17 3.70 -26.09
N ASP A 290 -17.50 3.86 -26.10
CA ASP A 290 -18.14 5.17 -25.98
C ASP A 290 -17.95 5.74 -24.58
N ALA A 291 -18.13 4.91 -23.55
CA ALA A 291 -17.85 5.27 -22.16
C ALA A 291 -16.40 5.75 -21.96
N LEU A 292 -15.43 5.09 -22.59
CA LEU A 292 -14.03 5.49 -22.57
C LEU A 292 -13.81 6.84 -23.25
N THR A 293 -14.41 7.05 -24.42
CA THR A 293 -14.32 8.31 -25.17
C THR A 293 -14.88 9.46 -24.37
N GLU A 294 -16.09 9.29 -23.81
CA GLU A 294 -16.72 10.30 -22.97
C GLU A 294 -15.93 10.58 -21.69
N THR A 295 -15.39 9.53 -21.03
CA THR A 295 -14.51 9.69 -19.88
C THR A 295 -13.27 10.54 -20.21
N GLN A 296 -12.65 10.28 -21.36
CA GLN A 296 -11.46 11.03 -21.82
C GLN A 296 -11.80 12.49 -22.13
N ALA A 297 -12.96 12.75 -22.76
CA ALA A 297 -13.43 14.09 -23.05
C ALA A 297 -13.69 14.90 -21.76
N ARG A 298 -14.36 14.30 -20.75
CA ARG A 298 -14.60 14.96 -19.47
C ARG A 298 -13.32 15.29 -18.72
N LYS A 299 -12.33 14.36 -18.71
CA LYS A 299 -11.02 14.60 -18.07
C LYS A 299 -10.18 15.67 -18.78
N ALA A 300 -10.36 15.87 -20.07
CA ALA A 300 -9.67 16.91 -20.82
C ALA A 300 -10.28 18.29 -20.62
N ALA A 301 -11.53 18.36 -20.10
CA ALA A 301 -12.24 19.60 -19.83
C ALA A 301 -12.05 20.10 -18.38
N GLU A 302 -11.48 19.28 -17.49
CA GLU A 302 -11.08 19.62 -16.11
C GLU A 302 -9.67 20.22 -16.07
#